data_812485349bc3a09f39fe60323da7af15
#
_entry.id   812485349bc3a09f39fe60323da7af15
#
_cell.length_a   1.000
_cell.length_b   1.000
_cell.length_c   1.000
_cell.angle_alpha   90.00
_cell.angle_beta   90.00
_cell.angle_gamma   90.00
#
_symmetry.space_group_name_H-M   'P 1'
#
loop_
_entity.id
_entity.type
_entity.pdbx_description
1 polymer ?
#
loop_
_entity_poly.entity_id
_entity_poly.type
_entity_poly.pdbx_seq_one_letter_code
_entity_poly.pdbx_strand_id
1 'polypeptide(L)'
;MNHAHSIPRPGLRSRGLILLAILAAAPGTAWAQDREASAKNECRRTPSLSEGPALGFGRITATGRTAFVKDGLEKRGCPDASAECRERAYLVTGDPVILGERRGGYLCASYRGAKGDLARTGWIPADAVAAEPPAPVTLDDWLGIWTQAEGRIQVKRGNKPGTLSIAGDATWGAGSPEQVARGSVHLGEMSGTVTPKGDSASFAMGDKGTLPVEKGDETTCKVWLRRFGPWLVVEDNLACGGLNVSFRGVYRRES
;
A
#
# COMPACT_ATOMS: atom_id res chain seq x y z
N MET A 1 27.93 70.02 64.05
CA MET A 1 26.53 69.92 64.48
C MET A 1 25.66 70.39 63.30
N ASN A 2 25.28 69.59 62.44
CA ASN A 2 24.32 69.94 61.37
C ASN A 2 23.46 68.73 61.07
N HIS A 3 22.19 68.82 61.41
CA HIS A 3 21.15 67.89 61.13
C HIS A 3 20.68 68.09 59.71
N ALA A 4 20.76 67.05 58.86
CA ALA A 4 20.15 67.01 57.55
C ALA A 4 18.85 66.19 57.58
N HIS A 5 17.76 66.89 57.27
CA HIS A 5 16.42 66.29 57.13
C HIS A 5 16.30 65.56 55.80
N SER A 6 15.93 64.27 55.88
CA SER A 6 15.60 63.46 54.69
C SER A 6 14.11 63.56 54.40
N ILE A 7 13.78 63.92 53.15
CA ILE A 7 12.41 63.95 52.59
C ILE A 7 12.09 62.64 51.96
N PRO A 8 10.96 61.95 52.21
CA PRO A 8 10.58 60.71 51.53
C PRO A 8 10.01 60.99 50.11
N ARG A 9 10.48 60.28 49.15
CA ARG A 9 9.97 60.26 47.74
C ARG A 9 8.72 59.39 47.65
N PRO A 10 7.65 59.77 46.89
CA PRO A 10 6.47 58.94 46.69
C PRO A 10 6.77 57.79 45.69
N GLY A 11 6.37 56.56 46.03
CA GLY A 11 6.52 55.37 45.23
C GLY A 11 5.62 55.41 44.00
N LEU A 12 6.25 55.21 42.87
CA LEU A 12 5.61 55.05 41.57
C LEU A 12 4.98 53.63 41.47
N ARG A 13 3.64 53.56 41.54
CA ARG A 13 2.90 52.30 41.33
C ARG A 13 2.94 51.95 39.85
N SER A 14 3.75 50.97 39.49
CA SER A 14 3.74 50.32 38.18
C SER A 14 2.40 49.59 37.98
N ARG A 15 1.56 50.11 37.07
CA ARG A 15 0.39 49.42 36.55
C ARG A 15 0.89 48.44 35.49
N GLY A 16 0.99 47.14 35.83
CA GLY A 16 1.26 46.08 34.88
C GLY A 16 0.11 45.96 33.87
N LEU A 17 0.37 46.32 32.62
CA LEU A 17 -0.49 45.98 31.51
C LEU A 17 -0.33 44.46 31.24
N ILE A 18 -1.37 43.70 31.58
CA ILE A 18 -1.48 42.29 31.11
C ILE A 18 -1.93 42.38 29.65
N LEU A 19 -0.99 42.21 28.73
CA LEU A 19 -1.32 41.94 27.32
C LEU A 19 -1.87 40.51 27.23
N LEU A 20 -3.19 40.37 27.11
CA LEU A 20 -3.81 39.12 26.64
C LEU A 20 -3.46 38.97 25.15
N ALA A 21 -2.47 38.11 24.86
CA ALA A 21 -2.23 37.65 23.51
C ALA A 21 -3.38 36.68 23.10
N ILE A 22 -4.36 37.20 22.38
CA ILE A 22 -5.37 36.36 21.71
C ILE A 22 -4.64 35.69 20.56
N LEU A 23 -4.23 34.41 20.73
CA LEU A 23 -3.81 33.55 19.60
C LEU A 23 -5.05 33.31 18.74
N ALA A 24 -5.20 34.10 17.68
CA ALA A 24 -6.13 33.79 16.60
C ALA A 24 -5.59 32.54 15.89
N ALA A 25 -6.18 31.37 16.18
CA ALA A 25 -5.91 30.16 15.41
C ALA A 25 -6.30 30.40 13.97
N ALA A 26 -5.31 30.44 13.06
CA ALA A 26 -5.54 30.63 11.64
C ALA A 26 -6.37 29.43 11.11
N PRO A 27 -7.43 29.66 10.30
CA PRO A 27 -8.29 28.60 9.79
C PRO A 27 -7.56 27.54 8.93
N GLY A 28 -6.34 27.83 8.47
CA GLY A 28 -5.50 26.89 7.70
C GLY A 28 -5.02 25.66 8.46
N THR A 29 -4.96 25.70 9.78
CA THR A 29 -4.47 24.55 10.57
C THR A 29 -5.48 23.42 10.67
N ALA A 30 -6.78 23.74 10.72
CA ALA A 30 -7.85 22.73 10.77
C ALA A 30 -7.93 21.90 9.47
N TRP A 31 -7.79 22.53 8.32
CA TRP A 31 -7.80 21.84 7.01
C TRP A 31 -6.59 20.91 6.81
N ALA A 32 -5.42 21.29 7.31
CA ALA A 32 -4.22 20.46 7.22
C ALA A 32 -4.34 19.22 8.11
N GLN A 33 -4.84 19.37 9.32
CA GLN A 33 -5.08 18.26 10.26
C GLN A 33 -6.15 17.30 9.75
N ASP A 34 -7.22 17.79 9.12
CA ASP A 34 -8.27 16.98 8.53
C ASP A 34 -7.77 16.13 7.34
N ARG A 35 -6.90 16.70 6.49
CA ARG A 35 -6.27 15.96 5.39
C ARG A 35 -5.33 14.88 5.89
N GLU A 36 -4.53 15.17 6.90
CA GLU A 36 -3.62 14.21 7.50
C GLU A 36 -4.37 13.06 8.19
N ALA A 37 -5.45 13.36 8.92
CA ALA A 37 -6.32 12.35 9.52
C ALA A 37 -7.01 11.47 8.46
N SER A 38 -7.43 12.05 7.33
CA SER A 38 -8.02 11.30 6.21
C SER A 38 -6.99 10.42 5.52
N ALA A 39 -5.76 10.90 5.31
CA ALA A 39 -4.66 10.12 4.73
C ALA A 39 -4.26 8.94 5.62
N LYS A 40 -4.30 9.10 6.94
CA LYS A 40 -4.07 8.01 7.91
C LYS A 40 -5.10 6.89 7.85
N ASN A 41 -6.28 7.15 7.26
CA ASN A 41 -7.34 6.17 7.08
C ASN A 41 -7.42 5.64 5.63
N GLU A 42 -6.35 5.78 4.85
CA GLU A 42 -6.30 5.30 3.47
C GLU A 42 -6.16 3.77 3.42
N CYS A 43 -7.00 3.12 2.61
CA CYS A 43 -6.91 1.70 2.28
C CYS A 43 -7.42 1.47 0.86
N ARG A 44 -6.63 1.84 -0.12
CA ARG A 44 -6.99 1.69 -1.55
C ARG A 44 -5.84 1.24 -2.43
N ARG A 45 -4.63 1.28 -1.91
CA ARG A 45 -3.43 0.94 -2.67
C ARG A 45 -3.18 -0.56 -2.63
N THR A 46 -2.50 -1.05 -3.65
CA THR A 46 -1.91 -2.39 -3.62
C THR A 46 -1.02 -2.53 -2.39
N PRO A 47 -1.09 -3.66 -1.69
CA PRO A 47 -0.24 -3.91 -0.53
C PRO A 47 1.24 -3.72 -0.84
N SER A 48 1.97 -3.04 0.04
CA SER A 48 3.42 -2.87 -0.07
C SER A 48 4.13 -4.07 0.54
N LEU A 49 5.20 -4.52 -0.12
CA LEU A 49 6.09 -5.58 0.35
C LEU A 49 7.39 -5.03 0.95
N SER A 50 7.79 -3.83 0.52
CA SER A 50 9.03 -3.17 0.93
C SER A 50 8.83 -2.19 2.07
N GLU A 51 7.62 -1.65 2.23
CA GLU A 51 7.29 -0.61 3.19
C GLU A 51 6.01 -0.96 3.97
N GLY A 52 5.92 -0.47 5.21
CA GLY A 52 4.73 -0.60 6.04
C GLY A 52 4.68 -1.88 6.89
N PRO A 53 3.53 -2.18 7.50
CA PRO A 53 3.36 -3.36 8.34
C PRO A 53 3.42 -4.64 7.51
N ALA A 54 3.90 -5.72 8.13
CA ALA A 54 3.92 -7.03 7.50
C ALA A 54 2.52 -7.46 7.06
N LEU A 55 2.40 -7.86 5.80
CA LEU A 55 1.14 -8.37 5.26
C LEU A 55 0.84 -9.75 5.82
N GLY A 56 -0.45 -9.98 6.11
CA GLY A 56 -1.00 -11.26 6.50
C GLY A 56 -1.85 -11.89 5.40
N PHE A 57 -2.31 -13.11 5.66
CA PHE A 57 -3.29 -13.80 4.84
C PHE A 57 -4.45 -14.25 5.73
N GLY A 58 -5.64 -14.32 5.18
CA GLY A 58 -6.81 -14.77 5.93
C GLY A 58 -7.98 -15.13 5.02
N ARG A 59 -9.08 -15.57 5.65
CA ARG A 59 -10.35 -15.86 4.97
C ARG A 59 -11.51 -15.19 5.67
N ILE A 60 -12.50 -14.82 4.88
CA ILE A 60 -13.78 -14.34 5.42
C ILE A 60 -14.47 -15.49 6.13
N THR A 61 -14.83 -15.24 7.40
CA THR A 61 -15.54 -16.20 8.26
C THR A 61 -16.96 -15.77 8.56
N ALA A 62 -17.27 -14.48 8.39
CA ALA A 62 -18.61 -13.97 8.57
C ALA A 62 -19.60 -14.62 7.59
N THR A 63 -20.79 -14.92 8.07
CA THR A 63 -21.90 -15.42 7.24
C THR A 63 -22.50 -14.31 6.39
N GLY A 64 -22.86 -14.63 5.15
CA GLY A 64 -23.46 -13.67 4.23
C GLY A 64 -22.44 -12.79 3.51
N ARG A 65 -22.74 -11.51 3.36
CA ARG A 65 -21.92 -10.55 2.61
C ARG A 65 -21.14 -9.63 3.55
N THR A 66 -19.84 -9.65 3.44
CA THR A 66 -18.94 -8.70 4.09
C THR A 66 -18.66 -7.57 3.10
N ALA A 67 -19.33 -6.44 3.26
CA ALA A 67 -19.14 -5.29 2.38
C ALA A 67 -17.78 -4.64 2.63
N PHE A 68 -17.14 -4.16 1.56
CA PHE A 68 -16.05 -3.21 1.69
C PHE A 68 -16.57 -1.89 2.24
N VAL A 69 -15.69 -1.15 2.90
CA VAL A 69 -15.97 0.14 3.51
C VAL A 69 -14.99 1.16 2.93
N LYS A 70 -15.51 2.31 2.56
CA LYS A 70 -14.73 3.44 2.02
C LYS A 70 -13.64 3.85 3.00
N ASP A 71 -12.59 4.40 2.47
CA ASP A 71 -11.55 5.04 3.28
C ASP A 71 -11.82 6.55 3.51
N GLY A 72 -10.97 7.16 4.34
CA GLY A 72 -11.10 8.57 4.70
C GLY A 72 -10.92 9.56 3.56
N LEU A 73 -10.29 9.15 2.44
CA LEU A 73 -10.13 9.98 1.24
C LEU A 73 -11.37 9.90 0.33
N GLU A 74 -12.08 8.77 0.31
CA GLU A 74 -13.35 8.63 -0.43
C GLU A 74 -14.50 9.34 0.29
N LYS A 75 -14.55 9.16 1.61
CA LYS A 75 -15.57 9.79 2.46
C LYS A 75 -14.96 10.13 3.80
N ARG A 76 -14.96 11.40 4.15
CA ARG A 76 -14.52 11.87 5.47
C ARG A 76 -15.29 11.16 6.58
N GLY A 77 -14.59 10.69 7.58
CA GLY A 77 -15.14 9.95 8.72
C GLY A 77 -15.12 8.43 8.54
N CYS A 78 -14.92 7.91 7.32
CA CYS A 78 -14.76 6.48 7.10
C CYS A 78 -13.31 6.01 7.43
N PRO A 79 -13.13 4.73 7.83
CA PRO A 79 -14.14 3.68 7.89
C PRO A 79 -15.00 3.76 9.16
N ASP A 80 -16.31 3.57 9.00
CA ASP A 80 -17.24 3.35 10.09
C ASP A 80 -18.40 2.42 9.66
N ALA A 81 -19.31 2.07 10.59
CA ALA A 81 -20.41 1.14 10.35
C ALA A 81 -21.61 1.77 9.61
N SER A 82 -21.57 3.07 9.29
CA SER A 82 -22.67 3.77 8.65
C SER A 82 -22.93 3.27 7.23
N ALA A 83 -24.18 3.44 6.77
CA ALA A 83 -24.53 3.12 5.40
C ALA A 83 -23.78 3.97 4.36
N GLU A 84 -23.34 5.18 4.74
CA GLU A 84 -22.60 6.09 3.87
C GLU A 84 -21.17 5.61 3.58
N CYS A 85 -20.54 4.91 4.55
CA CYS A 85 -19.22 4.33 4.37
C CYS A 85 -19.26 2.97 3.65
N ARG A 86 -20.41 2.31 3.61
CA ARG A 86 -20.54 0.99 2.98
C ARG A 86 -20.42 1.09 1.45
N GLU A 87 -19.68 0.15 0.86
CA GLU A 87 -19.60 -0.02 -0.58
C GLU A 87 -20.58 -1.08 -1.10
N ARG A 88 -20.78 -1.10 -2.44
CA ARG A 88 -21.53 -2.17 -3.11
C ARG A 88 -20.71 -3.45 -3.27
N ALA A 89 -19.37 -3.31 -3.35
CA ALA A 89 -18.47 -4.45 -3.40
C ALA A 89 -18.48 -5.21 -2.08
N TYR A 90 -18.46 -6.53 -2.15
CA TYR A 90 -18.50 -7.39 -0.97
C TYR A 90 -17.71 -8.68 -1.21
N LEU A 91 -17.36 -9.30 -0.10
CA LEU A 91 -16.78 -10.64 -0.01
C LEU A 91 -17.82 -11.60 0.60
N VAL A 92 -17.61 -12.89 0.38
CA VAL A 92 -18.44 -13.95 0.97
C VAL A 92 -17.60 -14.90 1.82
N THR A 93 -18.24 -15.68 2.66
CA THR A 93 -17.57 -16.70 3.50
C THR A 93 -16.65 -17.58 2.67
N GLY A 94 -15.41 -17.76 3.12
CA GLY A 94 -14.37 -18.53 2.44
C GLY A 94 -13.51 -17.72 1.47
N ASP A 95 -13.90 -16.50 1.09
CA ASP A 95 -13.05 -15.67 0.23
C ASP A 95 -11.69 -15.41 0.89
N PRO A 96 -10.57 -15.68 0.19
CA PRO A 96 -9.24 -15.37 0.67
C PRO A 96 -9.01 -13.85 0.62
N VAL A 97 -8.22 -13.30 1.54
CA VAL A 97 -7.84 -11.89 1.57
C VAL A 97 -6.40 -11.72 2.00
N ILE A 98 -5.71 -10.74 1.41
CA ILE A 98 -4.43 -10.26 1.91
C ILE A 98 -4.76 -9.18 2.94
N LEU A 99 -4.20 -9.33 4.13
CA LEU A 99 -4.45 -8.45 5.27
C LEU A 99 -3.29 -7.46 5.41
N GLY A 100 -3.61 -6.20 5.44
CA GLY A 100 -2.70 -5.10 5.69
C GLY A 100 -2.92 -4.48 7.06
N GLU A 101 -2.92 -3.17 7.10
CA GLU A 101 -3.04 -2.38 8.32
C GLU A 101 -4.39 -2.57 9.02
N ARG A 102 -4.36 -2.50 10.37
CA ARG A 102 -5.56 -2.47 11.20
C ARG A 102 -5.81 -1.05 11.72
N ARG A 103 -7.06 -0.61 11.62
CA ARG A 103 -7.54 0.66 12.16
C ARG A 103 -8.84 0.44 12.94
N GLY A 104 -8.76 0.58 14.26
CA GLY A 104 -9.91 0.33 15.12
C GLY A 104 -10.51 -1.07 14.88
N GLY A 105 -11.79 -1.12 14.54
CA GLY A 105 -12.53 -2.32 14.20
C GLY A 105 -12.39 -2.80 12.75
N TYR A 106 -11.48 -2.23 11.95
CA TYR A 106 -11.32 -2.52 10.51
C TYR A 106 -9.94 -3.04 10.17
N LEU A 107 -9.87 -3.88 9.14
CA LEU A 107 -8.64 -4.35 8.49
C LEU A 107 -8.63 -3.88 7.04
N CYS A 108 -7.51 -3.34 6.57
CA CYS A 108 -7.28 -3.10 5.16
C CYS A 108 -7.07 -4.43 4.47
N ALA A 109 -7.94 -4.80 3.55
CA ALA A 109 -7.95 -6.08 2.88
C ALA A 109 -7.86 -5.92 1.37
N SER A 110 -7.01 -6.74 0.74
CA SER A 110 -6.93 -6.82 -0.71
C SER A 110 -7.44 -8.18 -1.18
N TYR A 111 -8.27 -8.14 -2.20
CA TYR A 111 -8.89 -9.30 -2.84
C TYR A 111 -8.69 -9.24 -4.34
N ARG A 112 -8.48 -10.40 -4.95
CA ARG A 112 -8.53 -10.57 -6.39
C ARG A 112 -9.38 -11.79 -6.74
N GLY A 113 -10.39 -11.55 -7.55
CA GLY A 113 -11.32 -12.58 -7.97
C GLY A 113 -10.66 -13.67 -8.82
N ALA A 114 -11.23 -14.87 -8.79
CA ALA A 114 -10.77 -16.00 -9.59
C ALA A 114 -10.98 -15.81 -11.10
N LYS A 115 -11.92 -14.95 -11.49
CA LYS A 115 -12.27 -14.65 -12.88
C LYS A 115 -12.25 -13.15 -13.14
N GLY A 116 -11.91 -12.76 -14.37
CA GLY A 116 -11.85 -11.35 -14.77
C GLY A 116 -10.73 -10.57 -14.06
N ASP A 117 -10.79 -9.27 -14.16
CA ASP A 117 -9.82 -8.34 -13.55
C ASP A 117 -10.33 -7.70 -12.26
N LEU A 118 -11.29 -8.37 -11.58
CA LEU A 118 -11.82 -7.88 -10.32
C LEU A 118 -10.75 -7.93 -9.23
N ALA A 119 -10.18 -6.77 -8.95
CA ALA A 119 -9.31 -6.54 -7.81
C ALA A 119 -9.90 -5.42 -6.96
N ARG A 120 -9.91 -5.59 -5.65
CA ARG A 120 -10.37 -4.56 -4.71
C ARG A 120 -9.46 -4.53 -3.49
N THR A 121 -9.06 -3.31 -3.11
CA THR A 121 -8.46 -3.04 -1.81
C THR A 121 -9.38 -2.05 -1.09
N GLY A 122 -9.67 -2.31 0.16
CA GLY A 122 -10.56 -1.48 0.98
C GLY A 122 -10.67 -2.00 2.41
N TRP A 123 -11.26 -1.23 3.28
CA TRP A 123 -11.51 -1.62 4.65
C TRP A 123 -12.60 -2.69 4.73
N ILE A 124 -12.43 -3.67 5.61
CA ILE A 124 -13.45 -4.64 5.99
C ILE A 124 -13.53 -4.73 7.52
N PRO A 125 -14.67 -5.10 8.12
CA PRO A 125 -14.76 -5.37 9.56
C PRO A 125 -13.74 -6.44 9.97
N ALA A 126 -12.98 -6.17 11.02
CA ALA A 126 -11.89 -7.05 11.45
C ALA A 126 -12.40 -8.37 12.06
N ASP A 127 -13.61 -8.39 12.58
CA ASP A 127 -14.29 -9.58 13.11
C ASP A 127 -14.88 -10.48 12.02
N ALA A 128 -14.96 -9.98 10.78
CA ALA A 128 -15.45 -10.74 9.63
C ALA A 128 -14.39 -11.68 9.03
N VAL A 129 -13.13 -11.66 9.51
CA VAL A 129 -12.03 -12.39 8.92
C VAL A 129 -11.21 -13.14 9.97
N ALA A 130 -10.83 -14.37 9.67
CA ALA A 130 -9.82 -15.11 10.43
C ALA A 130 -8.48 -15.05 9.69
N ALA A 131 -7.42 -14.66 10.43
CA ALA A 131 -6.06 -14.75 9.93
C ALA A 131 -5.62 -16.23 9.85
N GLU A 132 -4.95 -16.58 8.78
CA GLU A 132 -4.37 -17.91 8.58
C GLU A 132 -2.84 -17.81 8.68
N PRO A 133 -2.17 -18.80 9.29
CA PRO A 133 -0.71 -18.85 9.27
C PRO A 133 -0.22 -19.01 7.81
N PRO A 134 0.97 -18.49 7.48
CA PRO A 134 1.55 -18.70 6.17
C PRO A 134 1.69 -20.20 5.88
N ALA A 135 1.10 -20.64 4.76
CA ALA A 135 1.30 -22.00 4.28
C ALA A 135 2.74 -22.15 3.75
N PRO A 136 3.39 -23.30 3.92
CA PRO A 136 4.68 -23.57 3.29
C PRO A 136 4.56 -23.41 1.77
N VAL A 137 5.48 -22.67 1.18
CA VAL A 137 5.55 -22.45 -0.28
C VAL A 137 6.73 -23.23 -0.84
N THR A 138 6.44 -24.14 -1.77
CA THR A 138 7.44 -24.90 -2.51
C THR A 138 7.89 -24.15 -3.75
N LEU A 139 8.97 -24.61 -4.40
CA LEU A 139 9.42 -24.00 -5.66
C LEU A 139 8.35 -24.11 -6.76
N ASP A 140 7.56 -25.19 -6.78
CA ASP A 140 6.53 -25.43 -7.75
C ASP A 140 5.33 -24.48 -7.61
N ASP A 141 5.09 -23.99 -6.42
CA ASP A 141 4.02 -23.01 -6.18
C ASP A 141 4.28 -21.67 -6.88
N TRP A 142 5.51 -21.36 -7.20
CA TRP A 142 5.90 -20.14 -7.91
C TRP A 142 5.67 -20.26 -9.44
N LEU A 143 5.77 -21.47 -10.00
CA LEU A 143 5.83 -21.68 -11.43
C LEU A 143 4.51 -21.32 -12.12
N GLY A 144 4.60 -20.83 -13.34
CA GLY A 144 3.45 -20.52 -14.19
C GLY A 144 3.46 -19.10 -14.73
N ILE A 145 2.33 -18.74 -15.29
CA ILE A 145 2.05 -17.40 -15.78
C ILE A 145 1.12 -16.72 -14.80
N TRP A 146 1.51 -15.53 -14.40
CA TRP A 146 0.78 -14.70 -13.44
C TRP A 146 0.32 -13.44 -14.15
N THR A 147 -0.96 -13.08 -14.02
CA THR A 147 -1.55 -11.96 -14.75
C THR A 147 -2.32 -11.00 -13.87
N GLN A 148 -2.30 -9.75 -14.27
CA GLN A 148 -3.20 -8.67 -13.85
C GLN A 148 -3.58 -7.82 -15.08
N ALA A 149 -4.38 -6.76 -14.91
CA ALA A 149 -4.94 -5.99 -16.02
C ALA A 149 -3.88 -5.50 -17.05
N GLU A 150 -2.75 -4.96 -16.58
CA GLU A 150 -1.69 -4.40 -17.41
C GLU A 150 -0.32 -5.03 -17.11
N GLY A 151 -0.31 -6.27 -16.58
CA GLY A 151 0.94 -6.95 -16.25
C GLY A 151 0.85 -8.46 -16.41
N ARG A 152 1.91 -9.04 -16.94
CA ARG A 152 2.09 -10.47 -17.11
C ARG A 152 3.49 -10.88 -16.66
N ILE A 153 3.55 -11.90 -15.81
CA ILE A 153 4.81 -12.40 -15.26
C ILE A 153 4.88 -13.91 -15.51
N GLN A 154 5.95 -14.35 -16.13
CA GLN A 154 6.27 -15.75 -16.30
C GLN A 154 7.33 -16.18 -15.30
N VAL A 155 7.05 -17.23 -14.53
CA VAL A 155 7.99 -17.83 -13.58
C VAL A 155 8.25 -19.26 -14.01
N LYS A 156 9.52 -19.57 -14.24
CA LYS A 156 10.03 -20.90 -14.61
C LYS A 156 11.11 -21.36 -13.62
N ARG A 157 11.45 -22.63 -13.65
CA ARG A 157 12.68 -23.11 -13.00
C ARG A 157 13.89 -22.44 -13.65
N GLY A 158 14.81 -21.96 -12.82
CA GLY A 158 16.10 -21.44 -13.28
C GLY A 158 17.07 -22.55 -13.67
N ASN A 159 18.19 -22.17 -14.25
CA ASN A 159 19.22 -23.11 -14.71
C ASN A 159 19.99 -23.78 -13.58
N LYS A 160 19.93 -23.24 -12.37
CA LYS A 160 20.54 -23.81 -11.17
C LYS A 160 19.46 -24.43 -10.27
N PRO A 161 19.72 -25.56 -9.60
CA PRO A 161 18.78 -26.13 -8.63
C PRO A 161 18.35 -25.08 -7.58
N GLY A 162 17.08 -25.06 -7.23
CA GLY A 162 16.53 -24.14 -6.24
C GLY A 162 16.31 -22.69 -6.71
N THR A 163 16.60 -22.38 -7.99
CA THR A 163 16.40 -21.04 -8.53
C THR A 163 15.14 -20.94 -9.39
N LEU A 164 14.60 -19.72 -9.47
CA LEU A 164 13.54 -19.31 -10.38
C LEU A 164 14.10 -18.36 -11.44
N SER A 165 13.65 -18.52 -12.69
CA SER A 165 13.78 -17.54 -13.76
C SER A 165 12.46 -16.80 -13.86
N ILE A 166 12.48 -15.50 -13.69
CA ILE A 166 11.33 -14.61 -13.69
C ILE A 166 11.48 -13.64 -14.84
N ALA A 167 10.44 -13.50 -15.66
CA ALA A 167 10.35 -12.50 -16.72
C ALA A 167 8.95 -11.91 -16.71
N GLY A 168 8.82 -10.63 -16.98
CA GLY A 168 7.53 -9.97 -16.99
C GLY A 168 7.48 -8.76 -17.89
N ASP A 169 6.29 -8.51 -18.41
CA ASP A 169 5.92 -7.37 -19.22
C ASP A 169 4.80 -6.61 -18.52
N ALA A 170 4.89 -5.30 -18.50
CA ALA A 170 3.84 -4.43 -18.00
C ALA A 170 3.60 -3.26 -18.96
N THR A 171 2.36 -2.76 -18.95
CA THR A 171 1.98 -1.60 -19.73
C THR A 171 1.35 -0.53 -18.83
N TRP A 172 1.29 0.69 -19.31
CA TRP A 172 0.43 1.71 -18.80
C TRP A 172 -0.35 2.33 -19.95
N GLY A 173 -1.67 2.33 -19.85
CA GLY A 173 -2.56 2.89 -20.83
C GLY A 173 -2.99 1.93 -21.96
N ALA A 174 -2.48 0.69 -22.01
CA ALA A 174 -2.92 -0.29 -22.99
C ALA A 174 -4.40 -0.71 -22.82
N GLY A 175 -4.93 -0.64 -21.60
CA GLY A 175 -6.34 -0.88 -21.31
C GLY A 175 -7.26 0.27 -21.67
N SER A 176 -6.75 1.44 -22.09
CA SER A 176 -7.53 2.63 -22.50
C SER A 176 -7.52 2.80 -24.01
N PRO A 177 -8.67 2.61 -24.72
CA PRO A 177 -8.76 2.85 -26.16
C PRO A 177 -8.29 4.25 -26.58
N GLU A 178 -8.54 5.25 -25.74
CA GLU A 178 -8.15 6.65 -25.97
C GLU A 178 -6.62 6.83 -25.92
N GLN A 179 -5.94 6.20 -24.97
CA GLN A 179 -4.48 6.24 -24.88
C GLN A 179 -3.82 5.47 -26.02
N VAL A 180 -4.37 4.33 -26.38
CA VAL A 180 -3.92 3.54 -27.54
C VAL A 180 -4.04 4.36 -28.83
N ALA A 181 -5.18 5.02 -29.06
CA ALA A 181 -5.40 5.85 -30.24
C ALA A 181 -4.45 7.06 -30.32
N ARG A 182 -3.99 7.58 -29.18
CA ARG A 182 -3.02 8.68 -29.09
C ARG A 182 -1.55 8.23 -29.11
N GLY A 183 -1.28 6.93 -29.14
CA GLY A 183 0.08 6.40 -29.02
C GLY A 183 0.71 6.66 -27.64
N SER A 184 -0.11 6.85 -26.60
CA SER A 184 0.34 7.15 -25.23
C SER A 184 0.38 5.90 -24.36
N VAL A 185 0.82 4.78 -24.91
CA VAL A 185 1.06 3.52 -24.18
C VAL A 185 2.52 3.43 -23.81
N HIS A 186 2.79 3.23 -22.53
CA HIS A 186 4.15 3.02 -22.02
C HIS A 186 4.35 1.52 -21.72
N LEU A 187 5.58 1.06 -21.91
CA LEU A 187 5.98 -0.33 -21.76
C LEU A 187 7.05 -0.46 -20.68
N GLY A 188 7.08 -1.60 -20.03
CA GLY A 188 8.13 -1.97 -19.08
C GLY A 188 8.37 -3.46 -19.10
N GLU A 189 9.59 -3.83 -18.78
CA GLU A 189 10.05 -5.20 -18.71
C GLU A 189 10.80 -5.45 -17.41
N MET A 190 10.70 -6.66 -16.90
CA MET A 190 11.55 -7.12 -15.82
C MET A 190 12.06 -8.53 -16.11
N SER A 191 13.30 -8.80 -15.71
CA SER A 191 13.85 -10.16 -15.76
C SER A 191 14.85 -10.39 -14.64
N GLY A 192 14.87 -11.62 -14.12
CA GLY A 192 15.82 -11.99 -13.07
C GLY A 192 15.86 -13.48 -12.80
N THR A 193 16.98 -13.93 -12.21
CA THR A 193 17.13 -15.28 -11.67
C THR A 193 17.37 -15.16 -10.17
N VAL A 194 16.51 -15.80 -9.37
CA VAL A 194 16.53 -15.64 -7.92
C VAL A 194 16.30 -16.96 -7.20
N THR A 195 16.89 -17.14 -6.03
CA THR A 195 16.54 -18.20 -5.10
C THR A 195 15.49 -17.66 -4.13
N PRO A 196 14.24 -18.15 -4.16
CA PRO A 196 13.21 -17.68 -3.24
C PRO A 196 13.55 -18.11 -1.79
N LYS A 197 13.11 -17.29 -0.84
CA LYS A 197 13.19 -17.57 0.60
C LYS A 197 11.76 -17.84 1.11
N GLY A 198 11.33 -19.11 1.06
CA GLY A 198 9.96 -19.48 1.39
C GLY A 198 8.96 -18.84 0.41
N ASP A 199 8.09 -18.00 0.93
CA ASP A 199 7.06 -17.29 0.19
C ASP A 199 7.54 -15.99 -0.50
N SER A 200 8.82 -15.63 -0.34
CA SER A 200 9.33 -14.32 -0.77
C SER A 200 10.51 -14.43 -1.72
N ALA A 201 10.60 -13.53 -2.68
CA ALA A 201 11.72 -13.36 -3.59
C ALA A 201 11.92 -11.87 -3.89
N SER A 202 13.16 -11.45 -4.10
CA SER A 202 13.47 -10.09 -4.54
C SER A 202 14.75 -10.05 -5.35
N PHE A 203 14.82 -9.12 -6.29
CA PHE A 203 16.01 -8.90 -7.12
C PHE A 203 16.05 -7.49 -7.69
N ALA A 204 17.22 -7.11 -8.18
CA ALA A 204 17.41 -5.94 -9.02
C ALA A 204 17.98 -6.36 -10.39
N MET A 205 17.62 -5.63 -11.44
CA MET A 205 18.09 -5.86 -12.80
C MET A 205 19.39 -5.09 -13.01
N GLY A 206 20.52 -5.78 -12.98
CA GLY A 206 21.82 -5.15 -13.32
C GLY A 206 22.20 -5.39 -14.77
N ASP A 207 23.12 -4.60 -15.30
CA ASP A 207 23.62 -4.67 -16.69
C ASP A 207 24.16 -6.03 -17.09
N LYS A 208 24.72 -6.76 -16.13
CA LYS A 208 25.35 -8.09 -16.35
C LYS A 208 24.54 -9.25 -15.80
N GLY A 209 23.28 -9.03 -15.45
CA GLY A 209 22.39 -10.03 -14.87
C GLY A 209 21.74 -9.59 -13.56
N THR A 210 21.17 -10.57 -12.86
CA THR A 210 20.42 -10.32 -11.62
C THR A 210 21.35 -9.97 -10.46
N LEU A 211 21.00 -8.94 -9.73
CA LEU A 211 21.64 -8.50 -8.49
C LEU A 211 20.73 -8.72 -7.28
N PRO A 212 21.26 -8.85 -6.07
CA PRO A 212 20.49 -8.65 -4.85
C PRO A 212 19.85 -7.25 -4.86
N VAL A 213 18.63 -7.14 -4.34
CA VAL A 213 17.84 -5.88 -4.40
C VAL A 213 18.55 -4.70 -3.76
N GLU A 214 19.39 -4.96 -2.73
CA GLU A 214 20.17 -3.95 -2.00
C GLU A 214 21.36 -3.40 -2.81
N LYS A 215 21.73 -4.09 -3.90
CA LYS A 215 22.84 -3.69 -4.78
C LYS A 215 22.41 -2.84 -5.96
N GLY A 216 21.11 -2.75 -6.25
CA GLY A 216 20.59 -1.81 -7.23
C GLY A 216 20.57 -0.39 -6.66
N ASP A 217 20.84 0.61 -7.49
CA ASP A 217 20.67 2.03 -7.18
C ASP A 217 19.19 2.46 -7.35
N GLU A 218 18.90 3.76 -7.31
CA GLU A 218 17.54 4.30 -7.43
C GLU A 218 16.95 4.12 -8.84
N THR A 219 17.80 4.08 -9.87
CA THR A 219 17.41 3.94 -11.27
C THR A 219 17.35 2.48 -11.73
N THR A 220 17.91 1.57 -10.95
CA THR A 220 17.86 0.13 -11.22
C THR A 220 16.46 -0.40 -10.94
N CYS A 221 15.87 -1.15 -11.89
CA CYS A 221 14.61 -1.86 -11.66
C CYS A 221 14.77 -2.85 -10.50
N LYS A 222 14.04 -2.61 -9.41
CA LYS A 222 13.98 -3.47 -8.21
C LYS A 222 12.61 -4.08 -8.08
N VAL A 223 12.57 -5.37 -7.78
CA VAL A 223 11.31 -6.12 -7.71
C VAL A 223 11.27 -6.95 -6.44
N TRP A 224 10.13 -6.89 -5.75
CA TRP A 224 9.78 -7.74 -4.62
C TRP A 224 8.55 -8.56 -4.98
N LEU A 225 8.57 -9.84 -4.65
CA LEU A 225 7.50 -10.77 -4.94
C LEU A 225 7.19 -11.57 -3.67
N ARG A 226 5.92 -11.81 -3.41
CA ARG A 226 5.49 -12.67 -2.31
C ARG A 226 4.25 -13.48 -2.67
N ARG A 227 4.29 -14.76 -2.29
CA ARG A 227 3.17 -15.69 -2.46
C ARG A 227 2.19 -15.55 -1.29
N PHE A 228 0.91 -15.30 -1.60
CA PHE A 228 -0.18 -15.25 -0.63
C PHE A 228 -1.33 -16.16 -1.10
N GLY A 229 -1.40 -17.37 -0.55
CA GLY A 229 -2.40 -18.34 -1.00
C GLY A 229 -2.43 -18.49 -2.52
N PRO A 230 -3.55 -18.18 -3.21
CA PRO A 230 -3.66 -18.33 -4.65
C PRO A 230 -2.98 -17.20 -5.46
N TRP A 231 -2.42 -16.20 -4.81
CA TRP A 231 -1.92 -15.00 -5.48
C TRP A 231 -0.40 -14.84 -5.41
N LEU A 232 0.12 -14.06 -6.34
CA LEU A 232 1.44 -13.47 -6.31
C LEU A 232 1.28 -11.96 -6.14
N VAL A 233 1.76 -11.41 -5.03
CA VAL A 233 1.87 -9.97 -4.83
C VAL A 233 3.21 -9.52 -5.35
N VAL A 234 3.21 -8.46 -6.12
CA VAL A 234 4.42 -7.88 -6.70
C VAL A 234 4.49 -6.40 -6.37
N GLU A 235 5.67 -5.93 -6.08
CA GLU A 235 6.02 -4.52 -5.93
C GLU A 235 7.29 -4.22 -6.70
N ASP A 236 7.38 -3.04 -7.27
CA ASP A 236 8.57 -2.51 -7.90
C ASP A 236 8.86 -1.08 -7.43
N ASN A 237 10.05 -0.58 -7.71
CA ASN A 237 10.44 0.79 -7.37
C ASN A 237 10.11 1.81 -8.47
N LEU A 238 9.22 1.49 -9.41
CA LEU A 238 8.80 2.32 -10.56
C LEU A 238 9.93 2.60 -11.57
N ALA A 239 11.05 1.90 -11.48
CA ALA A 239 12.16 2.01 -12.41
C ALA A 239 12.21 0.85 -13.44
N CYS A 240 11.13 0.06 -13.55
CA CYS A 240 11.07 -1.11 -14.42
C CYS A 240 10.44 -0.82 -15.79
N GLY A 241 10.29 0.44 -16.17
CA GLY A 241 9.69 0.79 -17.46
C GLY A 241 9.53 2.29 -17.68
N GLY A 242 8.73 2.63 -18.69
CA GLY A 242 8.39 4.01 -19.01
C GLY A 242 7.53 4.67 -17.94
N LEU A 243 7.17 5.93 -18.18
CA LEU A 243 6.39 6.74 -17.24
C LEU A 243 5.08 6.04 -16.85
N ASN A 244 4.80 5.96 -15.55
CA ASN A 244 3.63 5.33 -14.93
C ASN A 244 3.56 3.78 -15.07
N VAL A 245 4.50 3.13 -15.74
CA VAL A 245 4.55 1.66 -15.76
C VAL A 245 4.94 1.14 -14.38
N SER A 246 4.25 0.15 -13.91
CA SER A 246 4.57 -0.57 -12.67
C SER A 246 4.09 -2.01 -12.72
N PHE A 247 4.90 -2.88 -12.14
CA PHE A 247 4.52 -4.28 -11.90
C PHE A 247 3.75 -4.45 -10.59
N ARG A 248 3.56 -3.38 -9.82
CA ARG A 248 2.87 -3.43 -8.54
C ARG A 248 1.43 -3.94 -8.71
N GLY A 249 1.10 -5.03 -8.01
CA GLY A 249 -0.23 -5.60 -8.10
C GLY A 249 -0.38 -6.92 -7.39
N VAL A 250 -1.64 -7.39 -7.35
CA VAL A 250 -2.01 -8.72 -6.93
C VAL A 250 -2.30 -9.53 -8.21
N TYR A 251 -1.45 -10.46 -8.52
CA TYR A 251 -1.53 -11.31 -9.70
C TYR A 251 -2.21 -12.64 -9.37
N ARG A 252 -2.95 -13.18 -10.31
CA ARG A 252 -3.45 -14.55 -10.26
C ARG A 252 -2.72 -15.41 -11.28
N ARG A 253 -2.65 -16.71 -11.00
CA ARG A 253 -2.10 -17.67 -11.97
C ARG A 253 -3.09 -17.86 -13.13
N GLU A 254 -2.58 -17.86 -14.33
CA GLU A 254 -3.32 -18.33 -15.51
C GLU A 254 -3.62 -19.83 -15.36
N SER A 255 -4.86 -20.24 -15.64
CA SER A 255 -5.31 -21.65 -15.62
C SER A 255 -4.97 -22.37 -16.92
#